data_f3b8582fe0d081439ddd477324c83c25
#
_entry.id   f3b8582fe0d081439ddd477324c83c25
#
_cell.length_a   1.000
_cell.length_b   1.000
_cell.length_c   1.000
_cell.angle_alpha   90.00
_cell.angle_beta   90.00
_cell.angle_gamma   90.00
#
_symmetry.space_group_name_H-M   'P 1'
#
loop_
_entity.id
_entity.type
_entity.pdbx_description
1 polymer ?
#
loop_
_entity_poly.entity_id
_entity_poly.type
_entity_poly.pdbx_seq_one_letter_code
_entity_poly.pdbx_strand_id
1 'polypeptide(L)'
;MKVLLVGGGGREAALAWRLSKSPLLSELWCTHLNPGFPPDVHSLPDGPIPEVAAKAGIDLVVIGPEGPLADGLVDDCEAQGILAFGPSAAAAELEASKGFAKAFMRRHGVPTAAYSLHSDRLEAHGVISGP
;
A
#
# COMPACT_ATOMS: atom_id res chain seq x y z
N MET A 1 -7.26 -19.22 7.85
CA MET A 1 -6.03 -18.62 7.31
C MET A 1 -5.55 -17.50 8.21
N LYS A 2 -4.25 -17.34 8.35
CA LYS A 2 -3.61 -16.23 9.07
C LYS A 2 -3.39 -15.08 8.11
N VAL A 3 -3.88 -13.89 8.45
CA VAL A 3 -3.78 -12.70 7.60
C VAL A 3 -2.95 -11.63 8.32
N LEU A 4 -1.99 -11.05 7.62
CA LEU A 4 -1.25 -9.87 8.06
C LEU A 4 -1.79 -8.63 7.34
N LEU A 5 -2.16 -7.63 8.10
CA LEU A 5 -2.53 -6.30 7.61
C LEU A 5 -1.36 -5.33 7.82
N VAL A 6 -0.81 -4.80 6.73
CA VAL A 6 0.27 -3.82 6.77
C VAL A 6 -0.32 -2.42 6.86
N GLY A 7 0.18 -1.64 7.82
CA GLY A 7 -0.28 -0.29 8.14
C GLY A 7 -0.98 -0.22 9.50
N GLY A 8 -1.37 0.98 9.92
CA GLY A 8 -1.95 1.21 11.24
C GLY A 8 -2.90 2.42 11.29
N GLY A 9 -3.38 2.88 10.15
CA GLY A 9 -4.32 4.00 10.06
C GLY A 9 -5.79 3.61 10.24
N GLY A 10 -6.68 4.57 10.06
CA GLY A 10 -8.13 4.34 10.14
C GLY A 10 -8.66 3.42 9.04
N ARG A 11 -8.04 3.43 7.84
CA ARG A 11 -8.33 2.49 6.75
C ARG A 11 -8.05 1.05 7.19
N GLU A 12 -6.88 0.83 7.77
CA GLU A 12 -6.47 -0.49 8.26
C GLU A 12 -7.34 -0.96 9.43
N ALA A 13 -7.75 -0.09 10.32
CA ALA A 13 -8.70 -0.43 11.38
C ALA A 13 -10.07 -0.90 10.81
N ALA A 14 -10.57 -0.23 9.77
CA ALA A 14 -11.80 -0.65 9.09
C ALA A 14 -11.64 -1.99 8.36
N LEU A 15 -10.49 -2.22 7.71
CA LEU A 15 -10.16 -3.49 7.09
C LEU A 15 -10.05 -4.60 8.15
N ALA A 16 -9.36 -4.36 9.26
CA ALA A 16 -9.22 -5.29 10.37
C ALA A 16 -10.59 -5.69 10.93
N TRP A 17 -11.47 -4.70 11.17
CA TRP A 17 -12.84 -4.95 11.61
C TRP A 17 -13.62 -5.82 10.61
N ARG A 18 -13.46 -5.56 9.30
CA ARG A 18 -14.16 -6.37 8.28
C ARG A 18 -13.58 -7.78 8.17
N LEU A 19 -12.27 -7.92 8.19
CA LEU A 19 -11.58 -9.22 8.15
C LEU A 19 -11.92 -10.07 9.35
N SER A 20 -12.02 -9.50 10.56
CA SER A 20 -12.39 -10.22 11.78
C SER A 20 -13.79 -10.89 11.73
N LYS A 21 -14.63 -10.48 10.78
CA LYS A 21 -15.95 -11.11 10.54
C LYS A 21 -15.89 -12.29 9.57
N SER A 22 -14.75 -12.58 8.98
CA SER A 22 -14.62 -13.66 8.00
C SER A 22 -14.53 -15.03 8.68
N PRO A 23 -15.35 -16.01 8.28
CA PRO A 23 -15.23 -17.37 8.81
C PRO A 23 -13.96 -18.10 8.34
N LEU A 24 -13.25 -17.55 7.38
CA LEU A 24 -11.99 -18.11 6.88
C LEU A 24 -10.76 -17.61 7.67
N LEU A 25 -10.93 -16.57 8.48
CA LEU A 25 -9.85 -16.02 9.30
C LEU A 25 -9.64 -16.90 10.54
N SER A 26 -8.40 -17.33 10.76
CA SER A 26 -7.99 -17.99 12.02
C SER A 26 -7.26 -17.03 12.95
N GLU A 27 -6.40 -16.17 12.39
CA GLU A 27 -5.67 -15.15 13.15
C GLU A 27 -5.51 -13.89 12.28
N LEU A 28 -5.62 -12.73 12.91
CA LEU A 28 -5.33 -11.44 12.30
C LEU A 28 -4.11 -10.81 12.96
N TRP A 29 -3.15 -10.44 12.14
CA TRP A 29 -1.92 -9.76 12.53
C TRP A 29 -1.86 -8.38 11.91
N CYS A 30 -1.14 -7.44 12.52
CA CYS A 30 -0.86 -6.15 11.90
C CYS A 30 0.54 -5.67 12.24
N THR A 31 1.07 -4.77 11.40
CA THR A 31 2.37 -4.15 11.64
C THR A 31 2.31 -3.03 12.68
N HIS A 32 1.19 -2.32 12.79
CA HIS A 32 1.02 -1.19 13.72
C HIS A 32 -0.40 -1.18 14.27
N LEU A 33 -0.55 -1.51 15.54
CA LEU A 33 -1.84 -1.44 16.23
C LEU A 33 -2.25 0.01 16.53
N ASN A 34 -3.54 0.29 16.42
CA ASN A 34 -4.15 1.52 16.93
C ASN A 34 -5.44 1.17 17.72
N PRO A 35 -5.99 2.10 18.52
CA PRO A 35 -7.18 1.82 19.34
C PRO A 35 -8.44 1.43 18.57
N GLY A 36 -8.49 1.62 17.26
CA GLY A 36 -9.62 1.22 16.40
C GLY A 36 -9.58 -0.22 15.93
N PHE A 37 -8.49 -0.96 16.22
CA PHE A 37 -8.41 -2.38 15.85
C PHE A 37 -9.23 -3.26 16.80
N PRO A 38 -9.78 -4.41 16.31
CA PRO A 38 -10.37 -5.42 17.18
C PRO A 38 -9.36 -5.90 18.24
N PRO A 39 -9.84 -6.31 19.44
CA PRO A 39 -8.96 -6.64 20.57
C PRO A 39 -8.06 -7.87 20.35
N ASP A 40 -8.47 -8.78 19.46
CA ASP A 40 -7.78 -10.05 19.21
C ASP A 40 -6.77 -9.96 18.05
N VAL A 41 -6.36 -8.76 17.64
CA VAL A 41 -5.35 -8.56 16.60
C VAL A 41 -3.95 -8.64 17.20
N HIS A 42 -3.11 -9.48 16.62
CA HIS A 42 -1.72 -9.66 17.03
C HIS A 42 -0.81 -8.61 16.41
N SER A 43 0.18 -8.14 17.14
CA SER A 43 1.23 -7.30 16.58
C SER A 43 2.30 -8.16 15.92
N LEU A 44 2.71 -7.81 14.70
CA LEU A 44 3.84 -8.45 14.05
C LEU A 44 5.14 -8.02 14.78
N PRO A 45 6.06 -8.94 15.10
CA PRO A 45 7.38 -8.59 15.63
C PRO A 45 8.17 -7.70 14.67
N ASP A 46 9.11 -6.92 15.21
CA ASP A 46 10.00 -6.08 14.41
C ASP A 46 10.87 -6.91 13.46
N GLY A 47 11.10 -6.39 12.26
CA GLY A 47 11.94 -7.00 11.25
C GLY A 47 11.41 -6.80 9.82
N PRO A 48 12.14 -7.30 8.81
CA PRO A 48 11.66 -7.30 7.44
C PRO A 48 10.34 -8.08 7.32
N ILE A 49 9.29 -7.41 6.83
CA ILE A 49 7.93 -7.95 6.82
C ILE A 49 7.84 -9.35 6.18
N PRO A 50 8.42 -9.60 4.98
CA PRO A 50 8.31 -10.92 4.36
C PRO A 50 8.92 -12.05 5.20
N GLU A 51 10.08 -11.80 5.81
CA GLU A 51 10.77 -12.80 6.65
C GLU A 51 10.00 -13.10 7.94
N VAL A 52 9.49 -12.05 8.61
CA VAL A 52 8.75 -12.20 9.85
C VAL A 52 7.39 -12.84 9.60
N ALA A 53 6.72 -12.47 8.50
CA ALA A 53 5.47 -13.07 8.07
C ALA A 53 5.64 -14.56 7.76
N ALA A 54 6.71 -14.95 7.05
CA ALA A 54 7.02 -16.35 6.79
C ALA A 54 7.22 -17.15 8.10
N LYS A 55 8.00 -16.61 9.05
CA LYS A 55 8.22 -17.23 10.36
C LYS A 55 6.95 -17.37 11.20
N ALA A 56 6.04 -16.39 11.10
CA ALA A 56 4.74 -16.43 11.77
C ALA A 56 3.72 -17.36 11.09
N GLY A 57 4.03 -17.88 9.91
CA GLY A 57 3.14 -18.71 9.12
C GLY A 57 1.94 -17.92 8.56
N ILE A 58 2.17 -16.68 8.14
CA ILE A 58 1.14 -15.84 7.50
C ILE A 58 0.82 -16.41 6.11
N ASP A 59 -0.47 -16.62 5.85
CA ASP A 59 -0.95 -17.13 4.55
C ASP A 59 -1.17 -16.00 3.54
N LEU A 60 -1.60 -14.81 4.01
CA LEU A 60 -1.93 -13.67 3.16
C LEU A 60 -1.50 -12.36 3.81
N VAL A 61 -0.77 -11.54 3.06
CA VAL A 61 -0.43 -10.16 3.43
C VAL A 61 -1.35 -9.19 2.68
N VAL A 62 -2.04 -8.32 3.40
CA VAL A 62 -2.89 -7.25 2.86
C VAL A 62 -2.20 -5.92 3.13
N ILE A 63 -1.90 -5.17 2.07
CA ILE A 63 -1.12 -3.93 2.18
C ILE A 63 -2.04 -2.74 1.99
N GLY A 64 -2.22 -1.94 3.04
CA GLY A 64 -3.11 -0.77 3.04
C GLY A 64 -2.47 0.51 2.50
N PRO A 65 -1.26 0.90 2.96
CA PRO A 65 -0.63 2.17 2.57
C PRO A 65 0.09 2.06 1.23
N GLU A 66 0.13 3.18 0.50
CA GLU A 66 0.79 3.29 -0.81
C GLU A 66 2.32 3.22 -0.75
N GLY A 67 2.94 3.69 0.34
CA GLY A 67 4.39 3.66 0.49
C GLY A 67 4.98 2.26 0.34
N PRO A 68 4.63 1.29 1.19
CA PRO A 68 5.10 -0.09 1.07
C PRO A 68 4.79 -0.75 -0.28
N LEU A 69 3.70 -0.36 -0.95
CA LEU A 69 3.38 -0.84 -2.29
C LEU A 69 4.38 -0.32 -3.33
N ALA A 70 4.67 0.98 -3.28
CA ALA A 70 5.66 1.61 -4.16
C ALA A 70 7.09 1.09 -3.89
N ASP A 71 7.38 0.73 -2.64
CA ASP A 71 8.66 0.14 -2.22
C ASP A 71 8.80 -1.35 -2.60
N GLY A 72 7.75 -1.97 -3.16
CA GLY A 72 7.81 -3.33 -3.70
C GLY A 72 7.47 -4.45 -2.72
N LEU A 73 6.79 -4.16 -1.61
CA LEU A 73 6.48 -5.17 -0.59
C LEU A 73 5.66 -6.36 -1.14
N VAL A 74 4.79 -6.14 -2.15
CA VAL A 74 4.06 -7.25 -2.82
C VAL A 74 5.05 -8.17 -3.50
N ASP A 75 5.95 -7.60 -4.31
CA ASP A 75 6.95 -8.36 -5.06
C ASP A 75 7.87 -9.15 -4.12
N ASP A 76 8.26 -8.56 -2.98
CA ASP A 76 9.08 -9.21 -1.95
C ASP A 76 8.34 -10.37 -1.24
N CYS A 77 7.06 -10.22 -0.94
CA CYS A 77 6.25 -11.28 -0.36
C CYS A 77 6.08 -12.45 -1.34
N GLU A 78 5.76 -12.16 -2.60
CA GLU A 78 5.60 -13.17 -3.65
C GLU A 78 6.90 -13.94 -3.92
N ALA A 79 8.05 -13.24 -3.91
CA ALA A 79 9.37 -13.87 -4.03
C ALA A 79 9.67 -14.90 -2.91
N GLN A 80 9.03 -14.75 -1.75
CA GLN A 80 9.10 -15.71 -0.64
C GLN A 80 7.93 -16.71 -0.61
N GLY A 81 7.08 -16.71 -1.64
CA GLY A 81 5.94 -17.63 -1.73
C GLY A 81 4.76 -17.27 -0.82
N ILE A 82 4.71 -16.05 -0.30
CA ILE A 82 3.61 -15.55 0.53
C ILE A 82 2.62 -14.82 -0.38
N LEU A 83 1.33 -15.17 -0.31
CA LEU A 83 0.31 -14.43 -1.05
C LEU A 83 0.24 -12.99 -0.56
N ALA A 84 0.19 -12.03 -1.48
CA ALA A 84 0.05 -10.62 -1.15
C ALA A 84 -1.12 -10.00 -1.92
N PHE A 85 -1.88 -9.14 -1.25
CA PHE A 85 -2.95 -8.35 -1.83
C PHE A 85 -2.52 -6.90 -1.93
N GLY A 86 -2.28 -6.47 -3.16
CA GLY A 86 -1.85 -5.13 -3.53
C GLY A 86 -1.28 -5.12 -4.94
N PRO A 87 -1.06 -3.95 -5.55
CA PRO A 87 -0.34 -3.84 -6.81
C PRO A 87 1.16 -4.12 -6.63
N SER A 88 1.81 -4.64 -7.67
CA SER A 88 3.28 -4.66 -7.74
C SER A 88 3.86 -3.24 -7.70
N ALA A 89 5.16 -3.09 -7.40
CA ALA A 89 5.83 -1.79 -7.40
C ALA A 89 5.62 -1.02 -8.70
N ALA A 90 5.74 -1.71 -9.84
CA ALA A 90 5.53 -1.11 -11.16
C ALA A 90 4.09 -0.60 -11.37
N ALA A 91 3.07 -1.28 -10.83
CA ALA A 91 1.67 -0.85 -10.92
C ALA A 91 1.38 0.26 -9.89
N ALA A 92 1.98 0.19 -8.70
CA ALA A 92 1.83 1.19 -7.65
C ALA A 92 2.37 2.58 -8.05
N GLU A 93 3.29 2.65 -9.02
CA GLU A 93 3.81 3.92 -9.54
C GLU A 93 2.71 4.82 -10.13
N LEU A 94 1.61 4.24 -10.62
CA LEU A 94 0.44 4.99 -11.09
C LEU A 94 -0.22 5.85 -10.00
N GLU A 95 -0.10 5.46 -8.73
CA GLU A 95 -0.60 6.24 -7.59
C GLU A 95 0.53 7.03 -6.92
N ALA A 96 1.69 6.44 -6.77
CA ALA A 96 2.82 7.04 -6.06
C ALA A 96 3.44 8.23 -6.81
N SER A 97 3.41 8.24 -8.15
CA SER A 97 3.98 9.30 -8.98
C SER A 97 2.94 10.01 -9.84
N LYS A 98 2.57 11.24 -9.45
CA LYS A 98 1.65 12.06 -10.26
C LYS A 98 2.17 12.34 -11.66
N GLY A 99 3.48 12.54 -11.82
CA GLY A 99 4.11 12.74 -13.11
C GLY A 99 3.97 11.54 -14.02
N PHE A 100 4.29 10.35 -13.48
CA PHE A 100 4.13 9.09 -14.20
C PHE A 100 2.67 8.84 -14.57
N ALA A 101 1.74 8.99 -13.61
CA ALA A 101 0.30 8.80 -13.83
C ALA A 101 -0.22 9.72 -14.95
N LYS A 102 0.16 11.00 -14.94
CA LYS A 102 -0.25 11.97 -15.97
C LYS A 102 0.33 11.62 -17.34
N ALA A 103 1.60 11.22 -17.42
CA ALA A 103 2.22 10.77 -18.66
C ALA A 103 1.54 9.49 -19.20
N PHE A 104 1.23 8.55 -18.32
CA PHE A 104 0.48 7.35 -18.65
C PHE A 104 -0.91 7.68 -19.22
N MET A 105 -1.69 8.50 -18.52
CA MET A 105 -3.03 8.91 -18.95
C MET A 105 -3.00 9.57 -20.34
N ARG A 106 -2.05 10.47 -20.56
CA ARG A 106 -1.88 11.13 -21.87
C ARG A 106 -1.57 10.13 -22.98
N ARG A 107 -0.65 9.17 -22.73
CA ARG A 107 -0.25 8.15 -23.69
C ARG A 107 -1.38 7.22 -24.08
N HIS A 108 -2.27 6.91 -23.13
CA HIS A 108 -3.38 5.96 -23.30
C HIS A 108 -4.75 6.62 -23.52
N GLY A 109 -4.80 7.93 -23.73
CA GLY A 109 -6.06 8.66 -23.98
C GLY A 109 -7.03 8.67 -22.81
N VAL A 110 -6.55 8.48 -21.56
CA VAL A 110 -7.39 8.56 -20.35
C VAL A 110 -7.68 10.02 -20.03
N PRO A 111 -8.95 10.43 -19.90
CA PRO A 111 -9.32 11.81 -19.58
C PRO A 111 -8.69 12.27 -18.27
N THR A 112 -8.03 13.41 -18.28
CA THR A 112 -7.42 14.02 -17.10
C THR A 112 -7.32 15.54 -17.29
N ALA A 113 -7.23 16.28 -16.17
CA ALA A 113 -7.00 17.71 -16.23
C ALA A 113 -5.66 18.05 -16.90
N ALA A 114 -5.61 19.20 -17.57
CA ALA A 114 -4.35 19.73 -18.09
C ALA A 114 -3.32 19.87 -16.96
N TYR A 115 -2.05 19.65 -17.29
CA TYR A 115 -0.97 19.67 -16.31
C TYR A 115 0.34 20.10 -16.96
N SER A 116 1.25 20.61 -16.14
CA SER A 116 2.65 20.78 -16.46
C SER A 116 3.52 20.17 -15.35
N LEU A 117 4.71 19.69 -15.73
CA LEU A 117 5.69 19.15 -14.79
C LEU A 117 6.87 20.10 -14.74
N HIS A 118 7.30 20.46 -13.55
CA HIS A 118 8.40 21.37 -13.31
C HIS A 118 9.38 20.73 -12.34
N SER A 119 10.66 20.85 -12.63
CA SER A 119 11.74 20.28 -11.81
C SER A 119 12.17 21.22 -10.68
N ASP A 120 11.85 22.51 -10.79
CA ASP A 120 12.17 23.50 -9.78
C ASP A 120 11.04 24.52 -9.54
N ARG A 121 11.17 25.25 -8.42
CA ARG A 121 10.17 26.22 -7.98
C ARG A 121 10.07 27.45 -8.89
N LEU A 122 11.19 27.90 -9.49
CA LEU A 122 11.19 29.11 -10.32
C LEU A 122 10.48 28.86 -11.65
N GLU A 123 10.71 27.69 -12.24
CA GLU A 123 10.01 27.24 -13.44
C GLU A 123 8.50 27.12 -13.19
N ALA A 124 8.10 26.48 -12.09
CA ALA A 124 6.70 26.37 -11.71
C ALA A 124 6.04 27.74 -11.47
N HIS A 125 6.73 28.66 -10.79
CA HIS A 125 6.23 30.01 -10.52
C HIS A 125 5.99 30.81 -11.82
N GLY A 126 6.87 30.68 -12.81
CA GLY A 126 6.70 31.34 -14.11
C GLY A 126 5.41 30.93 -14.84
N VAL A 127 4.97 29.69 -14.69
CA VAL A 127 3.72 29.20 -15.29
C VAL A 127 2.47 29.67 -14.51
N ILE A 128 2.56 29.71 -13.18
CA ILE A 128 1.41 30.13 -12.33
C ILE A 128 1.18 31.65 -12.39
N SER A 129 2.27 32.42 -12.55
CA SER A 129 2.26 33.89 -12.57
C SER A 129 2.24 34.48 -13.98
N GLY A 130 2.10 33.66 -15.01
CA GLY A 130 1.95 34.11 -16.39
C GLY A 130 0.68 34.90 -16.62
N PRO A 131 0.63 35.75 -17.69
CA PRO A 131 -0.49 36.63 -17.98
C PRO A 131 -1.80 35.88 -18.25
#